data_18797183d08f26db7c58021c15d5f831
#
_entry.id   18797183d08f26db7c58021c15d5f831
#
_cell.length_a   1.000
_cell.length_b   1.000
_cell.length_c   1.000
_cell.angle_alpha   90.00
_cell.angle_beta   90.00
_cell.angle_gamma   90.00
#
_symmetry.space_group_name_H-M   'P 1'
#
loop_
_entity.id
_entity.type
_entity.pdbx_description
1 polymer ?
#
loop_
_entity_poly.entity_id
_entity_poly.type
_entity_poly.pdbx_seq_one_letter_code
_entity_poly.pdbx_strand_id
1 'polypeptide(L)'
;MPAHRPRSPERPSLPPRARVTPQRQAVLDAVDELEGGFTLVELYDRAREREPRLGLATVYRTVELLRATGAVRPLPSRGRAHYVRCHPGHHHHLVCLSCGSVQESELCAAPPDEELKRRYGFSAEGHELDIYGTCERCA
;
A
#
# COMPACT_ATOMS: atom_id res chain seq x y z
N MET A 1 -4.79 -27.06 5.79
CA MET A 1 -4.52 -25.65 5.58
C MET A 1 -5.14 -24.88 6.73
N PRO A 2 -4.39 -24.25 7.61
CA PRO A 2 -4.99 -23.36 8.58
C PRO A 2 -5.50 -22.13 7.83
N ALA A 3 -6.82 -21.88 7.94
CA ALA A 3 -7.43 -20.67 7.43
C ALA A 3 -6.77 -19.46 8.11
N HIS A 4 -6.04 -18.68 7.33
CA HIS A 4 -5.48 -17.42 7.79
C HIS A 4 -6.66 -16.50 8.08
N ARG A 5 -6.96 -16.31 9.37
CA ARG A 5 -7.91 -15.29 9.80
C ARG A 5 -7.38 -13.94 9.30
N PRO A 6 -8.16 -13.15 8.54
CA PRO A 6 -7.73 -11.81 8.19
C PRO A 6 -7.55 -11.03 9.49
N ARG A 7 -6.33 -10.60 9.76
CA ARG A 7 -6.08 -9.63 10.82
C ARG A 7 -6.70 -8.32 10.35
N SER A 8 -7.43 -7.68 11.24
CA SER A 8 -7.93 -6.32 10.99
C SER A 8 -6.78 -5.45 10.49
N PRO A 9 -6.97 -4.66 9.42
CA PRO A 9 -5.90 -3.85 8.88
C PRO A 9 -5.37 -2.93 9.97
N GLU A 10 -4.11 -3.10 10.35
CA GLU A 10 -3.46 -2.18 11.28
C GLU A 10 -3.44 -0.79 10.66
N ARG A 11 -3.77 0.22 11.45
CA ARG A 11 -3.72 1.60 11.00
C ARG A 11 -2.30 1.99 10.59
N PRO A 12 -2.12 2.78 9.53
CA PRO A 12 -0.80 3.25 9.15
C PRO A 12 -0.20 4.05 10.30
N SER A 13 1.05 3.76 10.63
CA SER A 13 1.76 4.41 11.73
C SER A 13 3.10 4.97 11.27
N LEU A 14 3.50 6.07 11.89
CA LEU A 14 4.81 6.66 11.67
C LEU A 14 5.90 5.88 12.40
N PRO A 15 7.19 6.02 11.99
CA PRO A 15 8.30 5.48 12.74
C PRO A 15 8.28 5.98 14.20
N PRO A 16 8.74 5.19 15.19
CA PRO A 16 8.63 5.53 16.63
C PRO A 16 9.23 6.88 17.02
N ARG A 17 10.22 7.38 16.26
CA ARG A 17 10.87 8.68 16.53
C ARG A 17 10.21 9.85 15.80
N ALA A 18 9.27 9.61 14.94
CA ALA A 18 8.59 10.65 14.20
C ALA A 18 7.46 11.25 15.06
N ARG A 19 7.50 12.57 15.22
CA ARG A 19 6.45 13.28 15.96
C ARG A 19 5.14 13.27 15.17
N VAL A 20 4.07 12.86 15.79
CA VAL A 20 2.71 13.00 15.25
C VAL A 20 2.24 14.43 15.50
N THR A 21 1.96 15.16 14.43
CA THR A 21 1.36 16.49 14.44
C THR A 21 -0.07 16.40 13.92
N PRO A 22 -0.96 17.38 14.16
CA PRO A 22 -2.31 17.39 13.59
C PRO A 22 -2.31 17.21 12.06
N GLN A 23 -1.38 17.85 11.35
CA GLN A 23 -1.24 17.71 9.92
C GLN A 23 -0.83 16.31 9.49
N ARG A 24 0.14 15.69 10.16
CA ARG A 24 0.52 14.30 9.91
C ARG A 24 -0.60 13.33 10.25
N GLN A 25 -1.34 13.60 11.32
CA GLN A 25 -2.50 12.77 11.68
C GLN A 25 -3.56 12.81 10.59
N ALA A 26 -3.83 13.98 10.00
CA ALA A 26 -4.77 14.11 8.89
C ALA A 26 -4.32 13.28 7.66
N VAL A 27 -3.02 13.22 7.39
CA VAL A 27 -2.47 12.37 6.32
C VAL A 27 -2.63 10.89 6.64
N LEU A 28 -2.34 10.47 7.88
CA LEU A 28 -2.52 9.09 8.31
C LEU A 28 -3.97 8.63 8.19
N ASP A 29 -4.91 9.47 8.64
CA ASP A 29 -6.33 9.18 8.55
C ASP A 29 -6.80 9.08 7.10
N ALA A 30 -6.29 9.94 6.22
CA ALA A 30 -6.58 9.89 4.80
C ALA A 30 -6.04 8.62 4.13
N VAL A 31 -4.83 8.18 4.47
CA VAL A 31 -4.26 6.92 3.99
C VAL A 31 -5.11 5.73 4.46
N ASP A 32 -5.60 5.78 5.71
CA ASP A 32 -6.45 4.72 6.27
C ASP A 32 -7.80 4.58 5.54
N GLU A 33 -8.32 5.69 5.00
CA GLU A 33 -9.60 5.73 4.31
C GLU A 33 -9.53 5.45 2.81
N LEU A 34 -8.38 5.70 2.19
CA LEU A 34 -8.21 5.46 0.75
C LEU A 34 -8.05 3.96 0.49
N GLU A 35 -9.00 3.40 -0.23
CA GLU A 35 -8.96 2.02 -0.68
C GLU A 35 -8.19 1.91 -2.00
N GLY A 36 -7.40 0.83 -2.12
CA GLY A 36 -6.61 0.56 -3.32
C GLY A 36 -5.44 1.54 -3.50
N GLY A 37 -5.13 1.87 -4.75
CA GLY A 37 -4.06 2.81 -5.09
C GLY A 37 -4.51 4.26 -5.02
N PHE A 38 -3.59 5.15 -4.65
CA PHE A 38 -3.83 6.60 -4.60
C PHE A 38 -2.63 7.39 -5.10
N THR A 39 -2.91 8.59 -5.57
CA THR A 39 -1.88 9.58 -5.90
C THR A 39 -1.65 10.51 -4.71
N LEU A 40 -0.52 11.24 -4.71
CA LEU A 40 -0.27 12.24 -3.67
C LEU A 40 -1.27 13.40 -3.72
N VAL A 41 -1.82 13.70 -4.90
CA VAL A 41 -2.86 14.73 -5.05
C VAL A 41 -4.16 14.29 -4.38
N GLU A 42 -4.60 13.06 -4.64
CA GLU A 42 -5.79 12.50 -3.99
C GLU A 42 -5.63 12.44 -2.47
N LEU A 43 -4.46 12.02 -2.00
CA LEU A 43 -4.13 12.00 -0.58
C LEU A 43 -4.16 13.41 0.04
N TYR A 44 -3.56 14.39 -0.64
CA TYR A 44 -3.55 15.77 -0.22
C TYR A 44 -4.97 16.34 -0.13
N ASP A 45 -5.78 16.17 -1.16
CA ASP A 45 -7.16 16.65 -1.19
C ASP A 45 -7.99 16.02 -0.07
N ARG A 46 -7.86 14.72 0.16
CA ARG A 46 -8.55 14.01 1.24
C ARG A 46 -8.10 14.49 2.63
N ALA A 47 -6.82 14.64 2.84
CA ALA A 47 -6.29 15.07 4.14
C ALA A 47 -6.66 16.53 4.47
N ARG A 48 -6.75 17.40 3.47
CA ARG A 48 -7.16 18.81 3.65
C ARG A 48 -8.61 18.98 4.08
N GLU A 49 -9.46 18.02 3.86
CA GLU A 49 -10.83 18.05 4.40
C GLU A 49 -10.85 18.13 5.93
N ARG A 50 -9.81 17.54 6.58
CA ARG A 50 -9.65 17.55 8.05
C ARG A 50 -8.72 18.65 8.54
N GLU A 51 -7.69 18.94 7.78
CA GLU A 51 -6.68 19.94 8.14
C GLU A 51 -6.48 20.92 6.98
N PRO A 52 -7.31 21.99 6.88
CA PRO A 52 -7.25 22.94 5.77
C PRO A 52 -5.90 23.65 5.61
N ARG A 53 -5.10 23.71 6.68
CA ARG A 53 -3.76 24.32 6.66
C ARG A 53 -2.65 23.39 6.20
N LEU A 54 -2.98 22.15 5.88
CA LEU A 54 -2.02 21.16 5.41
C LEU A 54 -1.35 21.62 4.12
N GLY A 55 -0.03 21.62 4.11
CA GLY A 55 0.77 21.88 2.93
C GLY A 55 1.16 20.61 2.20
N LEU A 56 1.34 20.67 0.89
CA LEU A 56 1.74 19.54 0.06
C LEU A 56 3.09 18.95 0.49
N ALA A 57 4.04 19.79 0.91
CA ALA A 57 5.35 19.33 1.41
C ALA A 57 5.22 18.44 2.65
N THR A 58 4.24 18.69 3.53
CA THR A 58 3.98 17.82 4.68
C THR A 58 3.42 16.47 4.25
N VAL A 59 2.58 16.42 3.23
CA VAL A 59 2.09 15.17 2.64
C VAL A 59 3.26 14.33 2.11
N TYR A 60 4.14 14.94 1.30
CA TYR A 60 5.33 14.24 0.79
C TYR A 60 6.21 13.67 1.90
N ARG A 61 6.54 14.48 2.89
CA ARG A 61 7.38 14.03 4.02
C ARG A 61 6.71 12.93 4.83
N THR A 62 5.41 12.99 5.01
CA THR A 62 4.66 11.96 5.74
C THR A 62 4.62 10.65 4.96
N VAL A 63 4.40 10.71 3.65
CA VAL A 63 4.45 9.53 2.77
C VAL A 63 5.83 8.88 2.78
N GLU A 64 6.92 9.66 2.76
CA GLU A 64 8.28 9.10 2.89
C GLU A 64 8.50 8.38 4.23
N LEU A 65 7.96 8.91 5.32
CA LEU A 65 8.00 8.21 6.61
C LEU A 65 7.19 6.91 6.59
N LEU A 66 6.02 6.89 5.95
CA LEU A 66 5.21 5.69 5.79
C LEU A 66 5.87 4.65 4.87
N ARG A 67 6.60 5.09 3.86
CA ARG A 67 7.43 4.19 3.03
C ARG A 67 8.53 3.53 3.85
N ALA A 68 9.17 4.27 4.72
CA ALA A 68 10.23 3.75 5.59
C ALA A 68 9.73 2.67 6.55
N THR A 69 8.46 2.71 6.96
CA THR A 69 7.83 1.66 7.79
C THR A 69 7.22 0.52 6.98
N GLY A 70 7.18 0.63 5.65
CA GLY A 70 6.48 -0.33 4.79
C GLY A 70 4.95 -0.20 4.79
N ALA A 71 4.40 0.82 5.45
CA ALA A 71 2.95 1.05 5.49
C ALA A 71 2.38 1.51 4.14
N VAL A 72 3.22 2.13 3.32
CA VAL A 72 2.89 2.60 1.97
C VAL A 72 4.05 2.24 1.05
N ARG A 73 3.76 1.80 -0.17
CA ARG A 73 4.77 1.63 -1.20
C ARG A 73 4.32 2.18 -2.55
N PRO A 74 5.26 2.63 -3.40
CA PRO A 74 4.94 3.06 -4.75
C PRO A 74 4.58 1.86 -5.62
N LEU A 75 3.65 2.08 -6.56
CA LEU A 75 3.32 1.14 -7.61
C LEU A 75 3.65 1.74 -8.97
N PRO A 76 4.17 0.96 -9.92
CA PRO A 76 4.31 1.42 -11.29
C PRO A 76 2.94 1.65 -11.91
N SER A 77 2.80 2.77 -12.60
CA SER A 77 1.61 3.10 -13.38
C SER A 77 2.02 3.94 -14.58
N ARG A 78 1.18 3.95 -15.61
CA ARG A 78 1.38 4.85 -16.75
C ARG A 78 0.84 6.22 -16.37
N GLY A 79 1.71 7.23 -16.32
CA GLY A 79 1.35 8.60 -15.98
C GLY A 79 1.74 8.99 -14.56
N ARG A 80 0.77 9.27 -13.69
CA ARG A 80 1.03 9.74 -12.32
C ARG A 80 1.52 8.64 -11.41
N ALA A 81 2.45 8.98 -10.53
CA ALA A 81 2.91 8.05 -9.50
C ALA A 81 1.75 7.65 -8.57
N HIS A 82 1.56 6.35 -8.42
CA HIS A 82 0.58 5.76 -7.53
C HIS A 82 1.28 5.11 -6.34
N TYR A 83 0.58 5.13 -5.22
CA TYR A 83 0.99 4.46 -3.99
C TYR A 83 -0.12 3.51 -3.56
N VAL A 84 0.25 2.49 -2.82
CA VAL A 84 -0.70 1.58 -2.19
C VAL A 84 -0.39 1.47 -0.72
N ARG A 85 -1.43 1.42 0.09
CA ARG A 85 -1.33 1.07 1.50
C ARG A 85 -0.99 -0.41 1.63
N CYS A 86 0.01 -0.71 2.43
CA CYS A 86 0.36 -2.07 2.81
C CYS A 86 -0.02 -2.30 4.26
N HIS A 87 -0.59 -3.45 4.56
CA HIS A 87 -0.90 -3.89 5.91
C HIS A 87 -0.33 -5.29 6.16
N PRO A 88 -0.06 -5.65 7.43
CA PRO A 88 0.41 -6.99 7.76
C PRO A 88 -0.67 -8.01 7.41
N GLY A 89 -0.40 -8.84 6.45
CA GLY A 89 -1.29 -9.87 5.97
C GLY A 89 -0.86 -10.35 4.61
N HIS A 90 -1.24 -11.56 4.28
CA HIS A 90 -0.94 -12.11 2.97
C HIS A 90 -1.96 -11.57 1.97
N HIS A 91 -1.57 -10.63 1.15
CA HIS A 91 -2.37 -10.07 0.08
C HIS A 91 -1.49 -9.73 -1.13
N HIS A 92 -2.10 -9.67 -2.27
CA HIS A 92 -1.48 -9.32 -3.54
C HIS A 92 -2.27 -8.21 -4.21
N HIS A 93 -1.68 -7.55 -5.18
CA HIS A 93 -2.32 -6.43 -5.87
C HIS A 93 -2.49 -6.73 -7.36
N LEU A 94 -3.68 -6.39 -7.85
CA LEU A 94 -3.98 -6.31 -9.27
C LEU A 94 -3.97 -4.83 -9.66
N VAL A 95 -3.01 -4.43 -10.47
CA VAL A 95 -2.75 -3.02 -10.80
C VAL A 95 -3.12 -2.75 -12.24
N CYS A 96 -4.06 -1.85 -12.48
CA CYS A 96 -4.38 -1.39 -13.81
C CYS A 96 -3.37 -0.33 -14.27
N LEU A 97 -2.60 -0.64 -15.30
CA LEU A 97 -1.61 0.27 -15.86
C LEU A 97 -2.23 1.48 -16.56
N SER A 98 -3.50 1.39 -16.96
CA SER A 98 -4.19 2.47 -17.68
C SER A 98 -4.76 3.53 -16.73
N CYS A 99 -5.51 3.13 -15.69
CA CYS A 99 -6.16 4.06 -14.78
C CYS A 99 -5.53 4.12 -13.39
N GLY A 100 -4.56 3.26 -13.08
CA GLY A 100 -3.92 3.19 -11.77
C GLY A 100 -4.76 2.56 -10.67
N SER A 101 -5.96 2.01 -10.99
CA SER A 101 -6.76 1.32 -9.98
C SER A 101 -6.04 0.09 -9.46
N VAL A 102 -6.17 -0.16 -8.16
CA VAL A 102 -5.58 -1.29 -7.48
C VAL A 102 -6.68 -2.07 -6.77
N GLN A 103 -6.66 -3.38 -6.95
CA GLN A 103 -7.52 -4.31 -6.24
C GLN A 103 -6.65 -5.25 -5.41
N GLU A 104 -7.07 -5.54 -4.20
CA GLU A 104 -6.44 -6.58 -3.40
C GLU A 104 -6.93 -7.97 -3.85
N SER A 105 -6.04 -8.94 -3.82
CA SER A 105 -6.30 -10.32 -4.18
C SER A 105 -5.72 -11.27 -3.14
N GLU A 106 -6.49 -12.25 -2.75
CA GLU A 106 -6.02 -13.37 -1.92
C GLU A 106 -5.40 -14.51 -2.75
N LEU A 107 -5.53 -14.43 -4.08
CA LEU A 107 -4.95 -15.42 -4.99
C LEU A 107 -3.44 -15.32 -4.96
N CYS A 108 -2.78 -16.38 -4.53
CA CYS A 108 -1.34 -16.46 -4.47
C CYS A 108 -0.81 -17.43 -5.54
N ALA A 109 0.03 -16.92 -6.42
CA ALA A 109 0.73 -17.69 -7.44
C ALA A 109 2.19 -18.00 -7.05
N ALA A 110 2.63 -17.61 -5.85
CA ALA A 110 3.98 -17.92 -5.38
C ALA A 110 4.11 -19.43 -5.06
N PRO A 111 5.25 -20.05 -5.39
CA PRO A 111 5.48 -21.45 -5.04
C PRO A 111 5.52 -21.62 -3.51
N PRO A 112 5.06 -22.77 -3.00
CA PRO A 112 5.16 -23.09 -1.58
C PRO A 112 6.61 -23.11 -1.09
N ASP A 113 6.84 -22.73 0.16
CA ASP A 113 8.18 -22.77 0.78
C ASP A 113 8.84 -24.15 0.69
N GLU A 114 8.07 -25.22 0.82
CA GLU A 114 8.55 -26.59 0.69
C GLU A 114 9.11 -26.90 -0.71
N GLU A 115 8.52 -26.33 -1.75
CA GLU A 115 9.03 -26.48 -3.12
C GLU A 115 10.32 -25.69 -3.32
N LEU A 116 10.41 -24.48 -2.76
CA LEU A 116 11.63 -23.68 -2.79
C LEU A 116 12.78 -24.39 -2.05
N LYS A 117 12.50 -24.96 -0.89
CA LYS A 117 13.48 -25.75 -0.15
C LYS A 117 13.97 -26.95 -0.93
N ARG A 118 13.05 -27.70 -1.51
CA ARG A 118 13.38 -28.93 -2.25
C ARG A 118 14.19 -28.65 -3.53
N ARG A 119 13.79 -27.61 -4.30
CA ARG A 119 14.43 -27.32 -5.59
C ARG A 119 15.68 -26.49 -5.47
N TYR A 120 15.72 -25.55 -4.53
CA TYR A 120 16.76 -24.52 -4.47
C TYR A 120 17.49 -24.45 -3.13
N GLY A 121 17.09 -25.26 -2.14
CA GLY A 121 17.63 -25.16 -0.79
C GLY A 121 17.33 -23.84 -0.10
N PHE A 122 16.24 -23.18 -0.49
CA PHE A 122 15.87 -21.83 -0.08
C PHE A 122 14.64 -21.82 0.80
N SER A 123 14.74 -21.16 1.96
CA SER A 123 13.60 -20.90 2.85
C SER A 123 13.13 -19.47 2.67
N ALA A 124 11.89 -19.28 2.24
CA ALA A 124 11.30 -17.96 2.08
C ALA A 124 10.74 -17.45 3.40
N GLU A 125 11.04 -16.21 3.76
CA GLU A 125 10.44 -15.52 4.91
C GLU A 125 9.20 -14.72 4.50
N GLY A 126 9.00 -14.46 3.21
CA GLY A 126 7.86 -13.74 2.65
C GLY A 126 8.01 -13.54 1.15
N HIS A 127 6.97 -13.01 0.54
CA HIS A 127 7.00 -12.59 -0.86
C HIS A 127 6.02 -11.44 -1.09
N GLU A 128 6.28 -10.71 -2.15
CA GLU A 128 5.37 -9.71 -2.70
C GLU A 128 5.00 -10.13 -4.12
N LEU A 129 3.74 -9.95 -4.48
CA LEU A 129 3.25 -10.25 -5.82
C LEU A 129 2.29 -9.14 -6.26
N ASP A 130 2.66 -8.47 -7.33
CA ASP A 130 1.78 -7.53 -8.03
C ASP A 130 1.56 -8.04 -9.46
N ILE A 131 0.32 -8.01 -9.89
CA ILE A 131 -0.06 -8.39 -11.25
C ILE A 131 -0.51 -7.14 -11.98
N TYR A 132 0.14 -6.86 -13.09
CA TYR A 132 -0.10 -5.67 -13.89
C TYR A 132 -0.89 -6.00 -15.13
N GLY A 133 -1.89 -5.19 -15.44
CA GLY A 133 -2.72 -5.41 -16.62
C GLY A 133 -3.68 -4.27 -16.89
N THR A 134 -4.83 -4.60 -17.43
CA THR A 134 -5.90 -3.65 -17.77
C THR A 134 -7.18 -4.11 -17.05
N CYS A 135 -7.79 -3.22 -16.28
CA CYS A 135 -9.06 -3.54 -15.62
C CYS A 135 -10.22 -3.55 -16.62
N GLU A 136 -11.33 -4.16 -16.23
CA GLU A 136 -12.52 -4.28 -17.08
C GLU A 136 -13.02 -2.94 -17.63
N ARG A 137 -12.91 -1.86 -16.84
CA ARG A 137 -13.32 -0.51 -17.29
C ARG A 137 -12.40 0.11 -18.33
N CYS A 138 -11.18 -0.39 -18.47
CA CYS A 138 -10.16 0.12 -19.41
C CYS A 138 -9.90 -0.85 -20.57
N ALA A 139 -10.50 -2.02 -20.50
CA ALA A 139 -10.36 -3.06 -21.54
C ALA A 139 -11.14 -2.69 -22.81
#